data_5a87de266da0cfcf71c94f53506898f6
#
_entry.id   5a87de266da0cfcf71c94f53506898f6
#
_cell.length_a   1.000
_cell.length_b   1.000
_cell.length_c   1.000
_cell.angle_alpha   90.00
_cell.angle_beta   90.00
_cell.angle_gamma   90.00
#
_symmetry.space_group_name_H-M   'P 1'
#
loop_
_entity.id
_entity.type
_entity.pdbx_description
1 polymer ?
#
loop_
_entity_poly.entity_id
_entity_poly.type
_entity_poly.pdbx_seq_one_letter_code
_entity_poly.pdbx_strand_id
1 'polypeptide(L)'
;IVEKLLEGISAFDSSIKGVGVNDCTYRIYKDMRFSKDGLPYKTHFGAFIARGGRKSGYSGYYFHIGTGSGDDYPCRSFLAVGNYYMDSKVLRVVREDIELGGGDFDRIIKDLHPSLSLDQDQKLKKAPVGFDPEGAYIDYIKLKNFCLSAELDDSNLDLRDVCEVFRTAKPFLDYINRAIEYVN
;
A
#
# COMPACT_ATOMS: atom_id res chain seq x y z
N ILE A 1 -12.69 14.65 -0.56
CA ILE A 1 -11.50 13.96 0.00
C ILE A 1 -10.62 13.46 -1.14
N VAL A 2 -11.08 12.51 -1.99
CA VAL A 2 -10.23 11.86 -3.01
C VAL A 2 -9.67 12.83 -4.03
N GLU A 3 -10.43 13.84 -4.49
CA GLU A 3 -9.91 14.90 -5.36
C GLU A 3 -8.73 15.64 -4.74
N LYS A 4 -8.84 16.03 -3.46
CA LYS A 4 -7.76 16.71 -2.74
C LYS A 4 -6.53 15.80 -2.55
N LEU A 5 -6.74 14.49 -2.33
CA LEU A 5 -5.64 13.53 -2.28
C LEU A 5 -4.95 13.39 -3.64
N LEU A 6 -5.72 13.30 -4.73
CA LEU A 6 -5.17 13.27 -6.09
C LEU A 6 -4.36 14.52 -6.42
N GLU A 7 -4.85 15.71 -6.05
CA GLU A 7 -4.11 16.98 -6.20
C GLU A 7 -2.82 16.95 -5.39
N GLY A 8 -2.89 16.61 -4.09
CA GLY A 8 -1.73 16.59 -3.22
C GLY A 8 -0.68 15.55 -3.63
N ILE A 9 -1.09 14.34 -4.00
CA ILE A 9 -0.19 13.29 -4.46
C ILE A 9 0.41 13.65 -5.84
N SER A 10 -0.37 14.22 -6.76
CA SER A 10 0.13 14.64 -8.09
C SER A 10 1.24 15.69 -8.02
N ALA A 11 1.34 16.42 -6.90
CA ALA A 11 2.40 17.41 -6.70
C ALA A 11 3.79 16.78 -6.56
N PHE A 12 3.88 15.54 -6.04
CA PHE A 12 5.14 14.82 -5.88
C PHE A 12 5.23 13.52 -6.68
N ASP A 13 4.09 12.96 -7.15
CA ASP A 13 4.04 11.76 -7.97
C ASP A 13 3.34 12.03 -9.30
N SER A 14 4.14 12.27 -10.34
CA SER A 14 3.62 12.52 -11.67
C SER A 14 3.01 11.30 -12.36
N SER A 15 3.25 10.09 -11.84
CA SER A 15 2.76 8.84 -12.44
C SER A 15 1.24 8.68 -12.34
N ILE A 16 0.59 9.39 -11.40
CA ILE A 16 -0.86 9.38 -11.23
C ILE A 16 -1.60 10.48 -11.99
N LYS A 17 -0.90 11.30 -12.79
CA LYS A 17 -1.54 12.33 -13.60
C LYS A 17 -2.56 11.73 -14.54
N GLY A 18 -3.76 12.32 -14.59
CA GLY A 18 -4.88 11.85 -15.42
C GLY A 18 -5.73 10.76 -14.78
N VAL A 19 -5.38 10.29 -13.58
CA VAL A 19 -6.22 9.35 -12.81
C VAL A 19 -7.37 10.13 -12.19
N GLY A 20 -8.59 9.67 -12.41
CA GLY A 20 -9.80 10.31 -11.87
C GLY A 20 -10.29 9.64 -10.58
N VAL A 21 -11.21 10.31 -9.87
CA VAL A 21 -11.80 9.81 -8.62
C VAL A 21 -12.43 8.42 -8.81
N ASN A 22 -13.13 8.20 -9.92
CA ASN A 22 -13.78 6.91 -10.21
C ASN A 22 -12.79 5.77 -10.45
N ASP A 23 -11.57 6.09 -10.88
CA ASP A 23 -10.51 5.11 -11.09
C ASP A 23 -9.89 4.64 -9.76
N CYS A 24 -10.07 5.42 -8.69
CA CYS A 24 -9.49 5.18 -7.37
C CYS A 24 -10.48 4.60 -6.37
N THR A 25 -11.77 4.95 -6.48
CA THR A 25 -12.77 4.64 -5.45
C THR A 25 -13.44 3.29 -5.65
N TYR A 26 -13.87 2.70 -4.55
CA TYR A 26 -14.68 1.48 -4.53
C TYR A 26 -16.16 1.84 -4.33
N ARG A 27 -17.05 0.97 -4.85
CA ARG A 27 -18.50 1.15 -4.63
C ARG A 27 -18.83 1.09 -3.14
N ILE A 28 -19.77 1.90 -2.71
CA ILE A 28 -20.24 1.99 -1.33
C ILE A 28 -21.24 0.88 -0.95
N TYR A 29 -21.83 0.21 -1.93
CA TYR A 29 -22.81 -0.87 -1.71
C TYR A 29 -22.12 -2.17 -1.31
N LYS A 30 -22.66 -2.84 -0.28
CA LYS A 30 -22.31 -4.22 0.07
C LYS A 30 -22.86 -5.19 -0.97
N ASP A 31 -22.24 -6.36 -1.08
CA ASP A 31 -22.86 -7.51 -1.72
C ASP A 31 -23.82 -8.17 -0.72
N MET A 32 -25.11 -7.88 -0.87
CA MET A 32 -26.15 -8.31 0.05
C MET A 32 -26.27 -9.84 0.19
N ARG A 33 -25.72 -10.61 -0.76
CA ARG A 33 -25.71 -12.08 -0.68
C ARG A 33 -24.86 -12.59 0.48
N PHE A 34 -23.89 -11.79 0.94
CA PHE A 34 -22.97 -12.14 2.02
C PHE A 34 -23.12 -11.23 3.26
N SER A 35 -24.07 -10.29 3.24
CA SER A 35 -24.31 -9.37 4.36
C SER A 35 -25.09 -10.07 5.46
N LYS A 36 -24.58 -10.03 6.70
CA LYS A 36 -25.24 -10.59 7.88
C LYS A 36 -26.06 -9.55 8.65
N ASP A 37 -25.75 -8.26 8.47
CA ASP A 37 -26.34 -7.14 9.19
C ASP A 37 -27.55 -6.50 8.49
N GLY A 38 -27.87 -6.95 7.28
CA GLY A 38 -28.98 -6.42 6.48
C GLY A 38 -28.78 -5.01 5.97
N LEU A 39 -27.65 -4.38 6.24
CA LEU A 39 -27.35 -3.01 5.79
C LEU A 39 -26.81 -3.02 4.37
N PRO A 40 -27.38 -2.20 3.45
CA PRO A 40 -26.98 -2.20 2.03
C PRO A 40 -25.66 -1.45 1.78
N TYR A 41 -25.17 -0.70 2.75
CA TYR A 41 -23.98 0.13 2.61
C TYR A 41 -22.83 -0.38 3.47
N LYS A 42 -21.60 -0.17 2.97
CA LYS A 42 -20.39 -0.41 3.73
C LYS A 42 -20.25 0.61 4.86
N THR A 43 -19.65 0.18 5.97
CA THR A 43 -19.31 1.03 7.11
C THR A 43 -17.90 1.64 6.98
N HIS A 44 -17.32 1.57 5.80
CA HIS A 44 -16.00 2.13 5.50
C HIS A 44 -15.97 2.71 4.08
N PHE A 45 -15.05 3.62 3.87
CA PHE A 45 -14.72 4.17 2.56
C PHE A 45 -13.24 3.94 2.27
N GLY A 46 -12.92 3.44 1.07
CA GLY A 46 -11.54 3.24 0.62
C GLY A 46 -11.29 3.88 -0.74
N ALA A 47 -10.09 4.40 -0.91
CA ALA A 47 -9.57 4.86 -2.21
C ALA A 47 -8.16 4.30 -2.42
N PHE A 48 -7.93 3.68 -3.58
CA PHE A 48 -6.62 3.19 -3.99
C PHE A 48 -6.13 4.01 -5.19
N ILE A 49 -5.12 4.82 -4.96
CA ILE A 49 -4.56 5.77 -5.93
C ILE A 49 -3.27 5.18 -6.47
N ALA A 50 -3.27 4.77 -7.72
CA ALA A 50 -2.13 4.18 -8.40
C ALA A 50 -2.06 4.65 -9.85
N ARG A 51 -0.88 4.53 -10.45
CA ARG A 51 -0.68 4.76 -11.90
C ARG A 51 -1.68 3.94 -12.70
N GLY A 52 -2.48 4.60 -13.55
CA GLY A 52 -3.53 3.96 -14.33
C GLY A 52 -4.77 3.50 -13.53
N GLY A 53 -4.89 3.90 -12.26
CA GLY A 53 -6.01 3.60 -11.37
C GLY A 53 -5.92 2.22 -10.69
N ARG A 54 -6.89 1.92 -9.83
CA ARG A 54 -6.90 0.73 -8.95
C ARG A 54 -6.88 -0.62 -9.65
N LYS A 55 -7.14 -0.67 -10.96
CA LYS A 55 -7.17 -1.91 -11.76
C LYS A 55 -5.92 -2.10 -12.60
N SER A 56 -4.95 -1.22 -12.51
CA SER A 56 -3.78 -1.21 -13.39
C SER A 56 -2.75 -2.30 -13.08
N GLY A 57 -2.81 -2.90 -11.89
CA GLY A 57 -1.79 -3.84 -11.41
C GLY A 57 -0.58 -3.19 -10.73
N TYR A 58 -0.43 -1.86 -10.82
CA TYR A 58 0.61 -1.14 -10.10
C TYR A 58 0.30 -1.06 -8.60
N SER A 59 1.34 -1.00 -7.80
CA SER A 59 1.27 -0.62 -6.38
C SER A 59 0.90 0.86 -6.25
N GLY A 60 0.26 1.23 -5.16
CA GLY A 60 -0.27 2.59 -5.00
C GLY A 60 -0.42 3.01 -3.54
N TYR A 61 -1.10 4.13 -3.37
CA TYR A 61 -1.48 4.74 -2.10
C TYR A 61 -2.91 4.35 -1.76
N TYR A 62 -3.13 3.83 -0.58
CA TYR A 62 -4.46 3.46 -0.10
C TYR A 62 -4.85 4.31 1.10
N PHE A 63 -6.00 4.94 0.99
CA PHE A 63 -6.61 5.73 2.03
C PHE A 63 -7.91 5.04 2.47
N HIS A 64 -8.06 4.79 3.77
CA HIS A 64 -9.20 4.11 4.34
C HIS A 64 -9.76 4.88 5.52
N ILE A 65 -11.08 5.13 5.49
CA ILE A 65 -11.83 5.64 6.63
C ILE A 65 -12.83 4.57 7.06
N GLY A 66 -12.75 4.16 8.32
CA GLY A 66 -13.70 3.28 8.99
C GLY A 66 -14.61 4.06 9.91
N THR A 67 -15.75 3.49 10.27
CA THR A 67 -16.68 4.12 11.23
C THR A 67 -16.35 3.81 12.69
N GLY A 68 -15.27 3.04 12.95
CA GLY A 68 -14.93 2.56 14.30
C GLY A 68 -15.88 1.49 14.84
N SER A 69 -16.94 1.16 14.11
CA SER A 69 -17.95 0.17 14.52
C SER A 69 -18.50 -0.60 13.33
N GLY A 70 -19.03 -1.79 13.58
CA GLY A 70 -19.65 -2.66 12.58
C GLY A 70 -18.84 -3.91 12.25
N ASP A 71 -19.45 -4.81 11.46
CA ASP A 71 -18.86 -6.11 11.09
C ASP A 71 -17.91 -6.03 9.89
N ASP A 72 -17.81 -4.86 9.23
CA ASP A 72 -16.92 -4.66 8.09
C ASP A 72 -15.48 -4.44 8.59
N TYR A 73 -14.60 -5.37 8.28
CA TYR A 73 -13.18 -5.24 8.58
C TYR A 73 -12.41 -4.63 7.39
N PRO A 74 -11.45 -3.74 7.65
CA PRO A 74 -11.09 -3.11 8.91
C PRO A 74 -12.03 -1.95 9.29
N CYS A 75 -12.41 -1.86 10.58
CA CYS A 75 -13.28 -0.80 11.10
C CYS A 75 -12.52 0.48 11.50
N ARG A 76 -11.19 0.46 11.52
CA ARG A 76 -10.33 1.62 11.82
C ARG A 76 -9.92 2.34 10.55
N SER A 77 -9.63 3.63 10.68
CA SER A 77 -9.03 4.42 9.62
C SER A 77 -7.52 4.20 9.54
N PHE A 78 -6.98 4.10 8.34
CA PHE A 78 -5.56 3.86 8.13
C PHE A 78 -5.11 4.29 6.73
N LEU A 79 -3.80 4.45 6.59
CA LEU A 79 -3.10 4.58 5.32
C LEU A 79 -2.34 3.30 5.00
N ALA A 80 -2.22 2.98 3.72
CA ALA A 80 -1.27 1.96 3.28
C ALA A 80 -0.61 2.38 1.96
N VAL A 81 0.61 1.89 1.72
CA VAL A 81 1.34 2.13 0.47
C VAL A 81 2.00 0.84 0.04
N GLY A 82 1.83 0.46 -1.22
CA GLY A 82 2.44 -0.73 -1.78
C GLY A 82 1.43 -1.72 -2.35
N ASN A 83 1.71 -3.00 -2.18
CA ASN A 83 0.86 -4.08 -2.68
C ASN A 83 0.74 -5.19 -1.65
N TYR A 84 -0.49 -5.44 -1.18
CA TYR A 84 -0.79 -6.48 -0.19
C TYR A 84 -0.87 -7.90 -0.83
N TYR A 85 -1.22 -7.98 -2.12
CA TYR A 85 -1.30 -9.23 -2.89
C TYR A 85 -0.35 -9.17 -4.09
N MET A 86 0.94 -9.37 -3.83
CA MET A 86 1.96 -9.27 -4.86
C MET A 86 2.03 -10.54 -5.71
N ASP A 87 2.08 -10.38 -7.04
CA ASP A 87 2.36 -11.49 -7.95
C ASP A 87 3.70 -12.15 -7.62
N SER A 88 3.77 -13.47 -7.74
CA SER A 88 4.95 -14.24 -7.34
C SER A 88 6.20 -13.91 -8.15
N LYS A 89 6.06 -13.53 -9.43
CA LYS A 89 7.18 -13.14 -10.30
C LYS A 89 7.71 -11.77 -9.88
N VAL A 90 6.80 -10.82 -9.60
CA VAL A 90 7.16 -9.49 -9.08
C VAL A 90 7.85 -9.62 -7.72
N LEU A 91 7.27 -10.43 -6.82
CA LEU A 91 7.85 -10.69 -5.50
C LEU A 91 9.27 -11.26 -5.60
N ARG A 92 9.51 -12.14 -6.57
CA ARG A 92 10.85 -12.70 -6.82
C ARG A 92 11.82 -11.62 -7.25
N VAL A 93 11.45 -10.76 -8.20
CA VAL A 93 12.30 -9.64 -8.68
C VAL A 93 12.64 -8.69 -7.53
N VAL A 94 11.65 -8.30 -6.72
CA VAL A 94 11.89 -7.44 -5.53
C VAL A 94 12.90 -8.07 -4.58
N ARG A 95 12.81 -9.38 -4.34
CA ARG A 95 13.75 -10.11 -3.46
C ARG A 95 15.15 -10.18 -4.04
N GLU A 96 15.28 -10.42 -5.36
CA GLU A 96 16.55 -10.42 -6.07
C GLU A 96 17.21 -9.04 -6.02
N ASP A 97 16.44 -7.96 -6.22
CA ASP A 97 16.92 -6.58 -6.08
C ASP A 97 17.40 -6.28 -4.64
N ILE A 98 16.68 -6.76 -3.62
CA ILE A 98 17.07 -6.61 -2.21
C ILE A 98 18.33 -7.42 -1.89
N GLU A 99 18.48 -8.63 -2.43
CA GLU A 99 19.67 -9.44 -2.21
C GLU A 99 20.93 -8.77 -2.79
N LEU A 100 20.80 -8.16 -3.97
CA LEU A 100 21.91 -7.51 -4.67
C LEU A 100 22.22 -6.09 -4.15
N GLY A 101 21.22 -5.34 -3.73
CA GLY A 101 21.32 -3.92 -3.38
C GLY A 101 20.47 -3.49 -2.18
N GLY A 102 20.30 -4.37 -1.18
CA GLY A 102 19.39 -4.15 -0.04
C GLY A 102 19.71 -2.93 0.84
N GLY A 103 20.92 -2.39 0.75
CA GLY A 103 21.27 -1.14 1.44
C GLY A 103 20.44 0.06 0.98
N ASP A 104 20.06 0.11 -0.29
CA ASP A 104 19.17 1.16 -0.80
C ASP A 104 17.74 0.96 -0.30
N PHE A 105 17.25 -0.29 -0.29
CA PHE A 105 15.94 -0.60 0.27
C PHE A 105 15.87 -0.31 1.78
N ASP A 106 16.88 -0.70 2.54
CA ASP A 106 16.98 -0.45 3.98
C ASP A 106 16.99 1.07 4.30
N ARG A 107 17.68 1.86 3.46
CA ARG A 107 17.66 3.33 3.57
C ARG A 107 16.26 3.88 3.30
N ILE A 108 15.58 3.43 2.25
CA ILE A 108 14.19 3.81 1.96
C ILE A 108 13.29 3.54 3.16
N ILE A 109 13.42 2.36 3.80
CA ILE A 109 12.62 2.02 4.99
C ILE A 109 12.94 2.92 6.19
N LYS A 110 14.22 3.30 6.38
CA LYS A 110 14.64 4.19 7.48
C LYS A 110 14.20 5.65 7.29
N ASP A 111 14.06 6.09 6.05
CA ASP A 111 13.66 7.46 5.70
C ASP A 111 12.13 7.68 5.65
N LEU A 112 11.33 6.65 5.96
CA LEU A 112 9.88 6.73 6.03
C LEU A 112 9.42 7.68 7.15
N HIS A 113 8.22 8.25 6.98
CA HIS A 113 7.55 8.94 8.07
C HIS A 113 7.42 8.02 9.30
N PRO A 114 7.64 8.53 10.53
CA PRO A 114 7.63 7.69 11.75
C PRO A 114 6.33 6.91 12.00
N SER A 115 5.21 7.36 11.45
CA SER A 115 3.92 6.66 11.55
C SER A 115 3.83 5.43 10.63
N LEU A 116 4.64 5.37 9.57
CA LEU A 116 4.63 4.26 8.62
C LEU A 116 5.48 3.10 9.13
N SER A 117 4.95 1.91 9.01
CA SER A 117 5.66 0.66 9.29
C SER A 117 5.49 -0.33 8.14
N LEU A 118 6.55 -1.09 7.88
CA LEU A 118 6.49 -2.20 6.92
C LEU A 118 5.74 -3.37 7.54
N ASP A 119 4.73 -3.89 6.84
CA ASP A 119 3.95 -5.05 7.28
C ASP A 119 4.84 -6.28 7.45
N GLN A 120 4.81 -6.89 8.64
CA GLN A 120 5.56 -8.09 9.01
C GLN A 120 4.65 -9.32 9.21
N ASP A 121 3.32 -9.18 9.08
CA ASP A 121 2.35 -10.22 9.44
C ASP A 121 2.47 -11.46 8.55
N GLN A 122 2.87 -11.26 7.31
CA GLN A 122 3.04 -12.34 6.34
C GLN A 122 4.51 -12.56 6.01
N LYS A 123 5.22 -13.26 6.91
CA LYS A 123 6.64 -13.59 6.76
C LYS A 123 6.86 -15.10 6.63
N LEU A 124 7.75 -15.51 5.73
CA LEU A 124 8.20 -16.91 5.63
C LEU A 124 9.04 -17.28 6.85
N LYS A 125 8.86 -18.49 7.36
CA LYS A 125 9.69 -19.01 8.46
C LYS A 125 11.12 -19.28 8.04
N LYS A 126 11.34 -19.69 6.78
CA LYS A 126 12.65 -20.01 6.20
C LYS A 126 12.93 -19.12 4.99
N ALA A 127 14.18 -18.97 4.63
CA ALA A 127 14.56 -18.31 3.39
C ALA A 127 13.87 -18.96 2.19
N PRO A 128 13.39 -18.16 1.21
CA PRO A 128 12.90 -18.71 -0.04
C PRO A 128 14.00 -19.47 -0.79
N VAL A 129 13.59 -20.40 -1.64
CA VAL A 129 14.54 -21.17 -2.46
C VAL A 129 15.35 -20.23 -3.36
N GLY A 130 16.66 -20.38 -3.33
CA GLY A 130 17.60 -19.58 -4.15
C GLY A 130 18.16 -18.35 -3.45
N PHE A 131 17.77 -18.08 -2.18
CA PHE A 131 18.28 -16.96 -1.38
C PHE A 131 19.12 -17.43 -0.21
N ASP A 132 20.17 -16.65 0.13
CA ASP A 132 21.05 -16.96 1.26
C ASP A 132 20.30 -16.78 2.60
N PRO A 133 20.17 -17.86 3.42
CA PRO A 133 19.50 -17.77 4.73
C PRO A 133 20.26 -16.89 5.75
N GLU A 134 21.55 -16.66 5.55
CA GLU A 134 22.40 -15.80 6.39
C GLU A 134 22.63 -14.40 5.76
N GLY A 135 21.96 -14.10 4.67
CA GLY A 135 22.09 -12.83 3.97
C GLY A 135 21.68 -11.63 4.85
N ALA A 136 22.40 -10.51 4.71
CA ALA A 136 22.21 -9.31 5.55
C ALA A 136 20.77 -8.76 5.55
N TYR A 137 20.01 -8.96 4.46
CA TYR A 137 18.66 -8.46 4.27
C TYR A 137 17.61 -9.57 4.22
N ILE A 138 17.94 -10.74 4.74
CA ILE A 138 17.07 -11.93 4.69
C ILE A 138 15.69 -11.68 5.33
N ASP A 139 15.59 -10.76 6.28
CA ASP A 139 14.35 -10.42 6.91
C ASP A 139 13.35 -9.73 5.98
N TYR A 140 13.82 -8.89 5.06
CA TYR A 140 13.00 -8.34 3.98
C TYR A 140 12.67 -9.40 2.91
N ILE A 141 13.62 -10.23 2.56
CA ILE A 141 13.46 -11.30 1.56
C ILE A 141 12.39 -12.33 1.98
N LYS A 142 12.23 -12.56 3.29
CA LYS A 142 11.19 -13.44 3.84
C LYS A 142 9.78 -12.87 3.76
N LEU A 143 9.59 -11.58 3.49
CA LEU A 143 8.25 -10.99 3.36
C LEU A 143 7.50 -11.61 2.16
N LYS A 144 6.18 -11.81 2.31
CA LYS A 144 5.30 -12.30 1.26
C LYS A 144 4.61 -11.18 0.48
N ASN A 145 4.62 -9.98 1.04
CA ASN A 145 4.12 -8.75 0.43
C ASN A 145 5.04 -7.59 0.81
N PHE A 146 4.92 -6.49 0.11
CA PHE A 146 5.60 -5.25 0.41
C PHE A 146 4.54 -4.15 0.54
N CYS A 147 4.07 -3.94 1.75
CA CYS A 147 3.04 -2.98 2.11
C CYS A 147 3.46 -2.21 3.36
N LEU A 148 3.38 -0.90 3.30
CA LEU A 148 3.51 -0.01 4.45
C LEU A 148 2.13 0.29 4.99
N SER A 149 2.00 0.50 6.29
CA SER A 149 0.75 0.96 6.91
C SER A 149 0.99 1.96 8.03
N ALA A 150 -0.01 2.83 8.24
CA ALA A 150 -0.08 3.78 9.36
C ALA A 150 -1.53 3.89 9.82
N GLU A 151 -1.78 3.84 11.13
CA GLU A 151 -3.09 4.16 11.69
C GLU A 151 -3.38 5.66 11.54
N LEU A 152 -4.64 6.01 11.31
CA LEU A 152 -5.12 7.39 11.26
C LEU A 152 -5.94 7.70 12.50
N ASP A 153 -5.72 8.88 13.06
CA ASP A 153 -6.60 9.48 14.05
C ASP A 153 -7.70 10.28 13.36
N ASP A 154 -8.93 9.75 13.37
CA ASP A 154 -10.09 10.38 12.73
C ASP A 154 -10.48 11.71 13.39
N SER A 155 -10.09 11.94 14.64
CA SER A 155 -10.43 13.15 15.39
C SER A 155 -9.64 14.38 14.91
N ASN A 156 -8.50 14.17 14.24
CA ASN A 156 -7.59 15.23 13.77
C ASN A 156 -7.07 14.97 12.34
N LEU A 157 -7.95 14.56 11.43
CA LEU A 157 -7.58 14.23 10.06
C LEU A 157 -7.30 15.49 9.23
N ASP A 158 -6.02 15.77 8.93
CA ASP A 158 -5.60 16.74 7.90
C ASP A 158 -5.07 16.03 6.66
N LEU A 159 -5.68 16.32 5.49
CA LEU A 159 -5.26 15.71 4.22
C LEU A 159 -3.86 16.15 3.77
N ARG A 160 -3.35 17.28 4.28
CA ARG A 160 -1.97 17.72 4.01
C ARG A 160 -0.98 16.81 4.72
N ASP A 161 -1.26 16.43 5.96
CA ASP A 161 -0.44 15.49 6.73
C ASP A 161 -0.48 14.09 6.09
N VAL A 162 -1.64 13.66 5.61
CA VAL A 162 -1.78 12.41 4.83
C VAL A 162 -0.91 12.43 3.58
N CYS A 163 -0.92 13.55 2.82
CA CYS A 163 -0.08 13.69 1.62
C CYS A 163 1.42 13.71 1.98
N GLU A 164 1.79 14.28 3.13
CA GLU A 164 3.16 14.27 3.61
C GLU A 164 3.64 12.85 3.94
N VAL A 165 2.82 12.07 4.64
CA VAL A 165 3.08 10.66 4.92
C VAL A 165 3.28 9.89 3.61
N PHE A 166 2.39 10.07 2.64
CA PHE A 166 2.49 9.43 1.32
C PHE A 166 3.74 9.86 0.55
N ARG A 167 4.15 11.13 0.67
CA ARG A 167 5.34 11.63 0.01
C ARG A 167 6.61 10.92 0.48
N THR A 168 6.74 10.64 1.77
CA THR A 168 7.90 9.90 2.30
C THR A 168 7.93 8.45 1.79
N ALA A 169 6.77 7.87 1.48
CA ALA A 169 6.65 6.52 0.95
C ALA A 169 6.85 6.40 -0.57
N LYS A 170 6.96 7.52 -1.29
CA LYS A 170 7.13 7.50 -2.76
C LYS A 170 8.36 6.70 -3.22
N PRO A 171 9.56 6.82 -2.61
CA PRO A 171 10.70 6.01 -2.99
C PRO A 171 10.48 4.50 -2.82
N PHE A 172 9.76 4.09 -1.77
CA PHE A 172 9.34 2.71 -1.58
C PHE A 172 8.40 2.24 -2.70
N LEU A 173 7.41 3.05 -3.03
CA LEU A 173 6.46 2.75 -4.10
C LEU A 173 7.17 2.61 -5.46
N ASP A 174 8.11 3.50 -5.76
CA ASP A 174 8.91 3.44 -6.98
C ASP A 174 9.76 2.17 -7.05
N TYR A 175 10.36 1.79 -5.91
CA TYR A 175 11.14 0.57 -5.83
C TYR A 175 10.30 -0.67 -6.21
N ILE A 176 9.09 -0.78 -5.68
CA ILE A 176 8.19 -1.89 -5.97
C ILE A 176 7.66 -1.82 -7.42
N ASN A 177 7.26 -0.64 -7.89
CA ASN A 177 6.70 -0.48 -9.22
C ASN A 177 7.71 -0.75 -10.33
N ARG A 178 9.00 -0.48 -10.12
CA ARG A 178 10.08 -0.88 -11.04
C ARG A 178 10.10 -2.39 -11.27
N ALA A 179 9.92 -3.19 -10.23
CA ALA A 179 9.84 -4.65 -10.37
C ALA A 179 8.58 -5.09 -11.14
N ILE A 180 7.45 -4.39 -10.96
CA ILE A 180 6.22 -4.63 -11.73
C ILE A 180 6.45 -4.33 -13.21
N GLU A 181 7.11 -3.21 -13.53
CA GLU A 181 7.46 -2.83 -14.91
C GLU A 181 8.41 -3.84 -15.58
N TYR A 182 9.32 -4.41 -14.82
CA TYR A 182 10.27 -5.39 -15.33
C TYR A 182 9.61 -6.72 -15.72
N VAL A 183 8.52 -7.09 -15.02
CA VAL A 183 7.82 -8.37 -15.25
C VAL A 183 6.78 -8.28 -16.37
N ASN A 184 6.22 -7.09 -16.62
CA ASN A 184 5.17 -6.86 -17.64
C ASN A 184 5.76 -6.50 -19.00
#